data_a7b9be67dab61f52dc8251c31ba9c718
#
_entry.id   a7b9be67dab61f52dc8251c31ba9c718
#
_cell.length_a   1.000
_cell.length_b   1.000
_cell.length_c   1.000
_cell.angle_alpha   90.00
_cell.angle_beta   90.00
_cell.angle_gamma   90.00
#
_symmetry.space_group_name_H-M   'P 1'
#
loop_
_entity.id
_entity.type
_entity.pdbx_description
1 polymer ?
#
loop_
_entity_poly.entity_id
_entity_poly.type
_entity_poly.pdbx_seq_one_letter_code
_entity_poly.pdbx_strand_id
1 'polypeptide(L)'
;MRKFALYLIIIVGISYLVPRALAKILDTPYPIAAVTSSSMWPTLKEGDLIFIRGTRGTELKEGEIVVYRNEKGFTIHRIVKLQGDRVVTKGDANLREDNPVETSDVIGKTITLKGKPLRFPYLGKISMRFNKGTNPQ
;
A
#
# COMPACT_ATOMS: atom_id res chain seq x y z
N MET A 1 -27.64 12.67 -26.27
CA MET A 1 -26.63 13.62 -25.75
C MET A 1 -26.77 13.91 -24.25
N ARG A 2 -27.95 14.30 -23.73
CA ARG A 2 -28.14 14.61 -22.29
C ARG A 2 -27.79 13.44 -21.35
N LYS A 3 -28.15 12.18 -21.69
CA LYS A 3 -27.83 10.99 -20.88
C LYS A 3 -26.32 10.70 -20.87
N PHE A 4 -25.64 10.89 -21.99
CA PHE A 4 -24.18 10.70 -22.08
C PHE A 4 -23.43 11.72 -21.22
N ALA A 5 -23.82 12.99 -21.26
CA ALA A 5 -23.25 14.01 -20.39
C ALA A 5 -23.47 13.72 -18.91
N LEU A 6 -24.65 13.21 -18.54
CA LEU A 6 -24.95 12.80 -17.17
C LEU A 6 -24.03 11.66 -16.71
N TYR A 7 -23.86 10.60 -17.52
CA TYR A 7 -22.96 9.49 -17.20
C TYR A 7 -21.51 9.94 -17.05
N LEU A 8 -21.06 10.85 -17.91
CA LEU A 8 -19.70 11.40 -17.83
C LEU A 8 -19.51 12.16 -16.51
N ILE A 9 -20.47 12.99 -16.11
CA ILE A 9 -20.41 13.73 -14.82
C ILE A 9 -20.38 12.76 -13.64
N ILE A 10 -21.18 11.70 -13.67
CA ILE A 10 -21.21 10.68 -12.62
C ILE A 10 -19.86 9.97 -12.54
N ILE A 11 -19.29 9.53 -13.66
CA ILE A 11 -18.00 8.84 -13.70
C ILE A 11 -16.88 9.75 -13.17
N VAL A 12 -16.83 11.00 -13.62
CA VAL A 12 -15.84 11.98 -13.14
C VAL A 12 -16.02 12.25 -11.64
N GLY A 13 -17.26 12.43 -11.20
CA GLY A 13 -17.60 12.62 -9.78
C GLY A 13 -17.14 11.45 -8.92
N ILE A 14 -17.43 10.21 -9.31
CA ILE A 14 -17.02 9.01 -8.60
C ILE A 14 -15.49 8.90 -8.59
N SER A 15 -14.83 9.11 -9.73
CA SER A 15 -13.37 9.03 -9.85
C SER A 15 -12.63 10.03 -8.97
N TYR A 16 -13.27 11.17 -8.66
CA TYR A 16 -12.70 12.21 -7.81
C TYR A 16 -13.05 12.02 -6.33
N LEU A 17 -14.31 11.69 -6.03
CA LEU A 17 -14.80 11.61 -4.66
C LEU A 17 -14.38 10.33 -3.95
N VAL A 18 -14.37 9.19 -4.64
CA VAL A 18 -14.07 7.89 -4.02
C VAL A 18 -12.63 7.82 -3.48
N PRO A 19 -11.57 8.20 -4.21
CA PRO A 19 -10.22 8.20 -3.66
C PRO A 19 -10.05 9.14 -2.46
N ARG A 20 -10.72 10.31 -2.50
CA ARG A 20 -10.68 11.27 -1.39
C ARG A 20 -11.39 10.75 -0.15
N ALA A 21 -12.55 10.13 -0.33
CA ALA A 21 -13.29 9.50 0.77
C ALA A 21 -12.47 8.36 1.39
N LEU A 22 -11.85 7.50 0.58
CA LEU A 22 -10.97 6.45 1.05
C LEU A 22 -9.75 7.01 1.80
N ALA A 23 -9.09 8.03 1.28
CA ALA A 23 -7.96 8.65 1.94
C ALA A 23 -8.33 9.20 3.32
N LYS A 24 -9.51 9.81 3.44
CA LYS A 24 -10.03 10.34 4.70
C LYS A 24 -10.45 9.23 5.68
N ILE A 25 -11.15 8.20 5.20
CA ILE A 25 -11.63 7.09 6.03
C ILE A 25 -10.46 6.25 6.54
N LEU A 26 -9.44 6.03 5.69
CA LEU A 26 -8.27 5.22 6.01
C LEU A 26 -7.12 6.04 6.61
N ASP A 27 -7.31 7.33 6.83
CA ASP A 27 -6.34 8.25 7.43
C ASP A 27 -4.95 8.16 6.77
N THR A 28 -4.92 8.10 5.44
CA THR A 28 -3.68 7.99 4.67
C THR A 28 -3.81 8.65 3.30
N PRO A 29 -2.78 9.35 2.82
CA PRO A 29 -2.77 9.88 1.45
C PRO A 29 -2.67 8.77 0.38
N TYR A 30 -2.30 7.55 0.78
CA TYR A 30 -2.09 6.41 -0.12
C TYR A 30 -2.96 5.21 0.28
N PRO A 31 -4.30 5.29 0.15
CA PRO A 31 -5.21 4.24 0.62
C PRO A 31 -5.11 2.93 -0.14
N ILE A 32 -4.49 2.94 -1.33
CA ILE A 32 -4.36 1.80 -2.23
C ILE A 32 -2.94 1.74 -2.76
N ALA A 33 -2.34 0.55 -2.78
CA ALA A 33 -1.03 0.31 -3.39
C ALA A 33 -1.02 -0.97 -4.23
N ALA A 34 -0.22 -0.95 -5.31
CA ALA A 34 0.08 -2.14 -6.09
C ALA A 34 1.40 -2.77 -5.59
N VAL A 35 1.38 -4.08 -5.41
CA VAL A 35 2.58 -4.86 -5.07
C VAL A 35 3.42 -5.05 -6.34
N THR A 36 4.62 -4.49 -6.37
CA THR A 36 5.47 -4.44 -7.56
C THR A 36 6.63 -5.44 -7.54
N SER A 37 6.77 -6.21 -6.45
CA SER A 37 7.85 -7.18 -6.30
C SER A 37 7.36 -8.47 -5.63
N SER A 38 8.20 -9.51 -5.67
CA SER A 38 7.93 -10.80 -5.05
C SER A 38 8.48 -10.93 -3.63
N SER A 39 9.00 -9.86 -3.02
CA SER A 39 9.62 -9.89 -1.68
C SER A 39 8.66 -10.34 -0.57
N MET A 40 7.37 -10.19 -0.77
CA MET A 40 6.32 -10.60 0.17
C MET A 40 5.64 -11.93 -0.18
N TRP A 41 6.20 -12.67 -1.14
CA TRP A 41 5.67 -14.01 -1.47
C TRP A 41 5.85 -14.96 -0.27
N PRO A 42 4.90 -15.86 0.04
CA PRO A 42 3.63 -16.13 -0.65
C PRO A 42 2.45 -15.25 -0.20
N THR A 43 2.64 -14.41 0.81
CA THR A 43 1.56 -13.63 1.43
C THR A 43 0.95 -12.62 0.47
N LEU A 44 1.80 -11.84 -0.20
CA LEU A 44 1.43 -10.92 -1.28
C LEU A 44 2.21 -11.29 -2.54
N LYS A 45 1.57 -11.14 -3.68
CA LYS A 45 2.17 -11.44 -4.98
C LYS A 45 2.30 -10.18 -5.82
N GLU A 46 3.28 -10.15 -6.67
CA GLU A 46 3.41 -9.11 -7.68
C GLU A 46 2.12 -9.00 -8.50
N GLY A 47 1.61 -7.78 -8.64
CA GLY A 47 0.34 -7.49 -9.29
C GLY A 47 -0.88 -7.55 -8.37
N ASP A 48 -0.73 -7.83 -7.08
CA ASP A 48 -1.80 -7.66 -6.11
C ASP A 48 -2.03 -6.17 -5.85
N LEU A 49 -3.29 -5.82 -5.59
CA LEU A 49 -3.68 -4.51 -5.10
C LEU A 49 -4.09 -4.66 -3.64
N ILE A 50 -3.52 -3.84 -2.77
CA ILE A 50 -3.76 -3.87 -1.32
C ILE A 50 -4.32 -2.56 -0.84
N PHE A 51 -5.03 -2.61 0.30
CA PHE A 51 -5.51 -1.42 1.00
C PHE A 51 -4.63 -1.11 2.19
N ILE A 52 -4.35 0.18 2.38
CA ILE A 52 -3.49 0.71 3.42
C ILE A 52 -4.32 1.61 4.32
N ARG A 53 -4.18 1.42 5.63
CA ARG A 53 -4.67 2.33 6.66
C ARG A 53 -3.49 3.07 7.26
N GLY A 54 -3.62 4.38 7.40
CA GLY A 54 -2.66 5.19 8.15
C GLY A 54 -2.49 4.66 9.56
N THR A 55 -1.31 4.84 10.13
CA THR A 55 -1.00 4.38 11.49
C THR A 55 -0.07 5.38 12.16
N ARG A 56 -0.16 5.45 13.48
CA ARG A 56 0.81 6.16 14.29
C ARG A 56 1.85 5.16 14.80
N GLY A 57 3.09 5.62 15.00
CA GLY A 57 4.18 4.74 15.43
C GLY A 57 3.86 3.90 16.68
N THR A 58 3.07 4.45 17.61
CA THR A 58 2.61 3.76 18.84
C THR A 58 1.61 2.63 18.62
N GLU A 59 1.01 2.52 17.44
CA GLU A 59 -0.01 1.53 17.10
C GLU A 59 0.54 0.34 16.29
N LEU A 60 1.86 0.35 16.02
CA LEU A 60 2.53 -0.70 15.25
C LEU A 60 2.77 -1.93 16.13
N LYS A 61 2.62 -3.11 15.52
CA LYS A 61 2.85 -4.41 16.18
C LYS A 61 3.71 -5.31 15.29
N GLU A 62 4.49 -6.17 15.92
CA GLU A 62 5.21 -7.24 15.22
C GLU A 62 4.23 -8.15 14.48
N GLY A 63 4.64 -8.58 13.30
CA GLY A 63 3.80 -9.38 12.38
C GLY A 63 2.92 -8.57 11.43
N GLU A 64 2.70 -7.27 11.67
CA GLU A 64 1.94 -6.42 10.74
C GLU A 64 2.75 -6.13 9.48
N ILE A 65 2.06 -6.05 8.35
CA ILE A 65 2.66 -5.65 7.07
C ILE A 65 2.47 -4.14 6.94
N VAL A 66 3.58 -3.42 6.83
CA VAL A 66 3.61 -1.96 6.74
C VAL A 66 4.11 -1.49 5.38
N VAL A 67 3.71 -0.28 5.04
CA VAL A 67 4.23 0.48 3.91
C VAL A 67 5.04 1.63 4.47
N TYR A 68 6.28 1.72 4.09
CA TYR A 68 7.18 2.79 4.53
C TYR A 68 7.96 3.38 3.35
N ARG A 69 8.41 4.60 3.55
CA ARG A 69 9.23 5.33 2.57
C ARG A 69 10.71 5.07 2.82
N ASN A 70 11.45 4.86 1.76
CA ASN A 70 12.91 4.83 1.76
C ASN A 70 13.47 5.55 0.51
N GLU A 71 14.79 5.54 0.36
CA GLU A 71 15.46 6.19 -0.78
C GLU A 71 15.04 5.64 -2.14
N LYS A 72 14.57 4.40 -2.20
CA LYS A 72 14.09 3.73 -3.42
C LYS A 72 12.61 3.95 -3.70
N GLY A 73 11.89 4.66 -2.81
CA GLY A 73 10.45 4.88 -2.88
C GLY A 73 9.69 4.18 -1.77
N PHE A 74 8.60 3.49 -2.09
CA PHE A 74 7.78 2.78 -1.10
C PHE A 74 8.15 1.30 -1.05
N THR A 75 8.29 0.79 0.17
CA THR A 75 8.52 -0.63 0.44
C THR A 75 7.38 -1.19 1.28
N ILE A 76 6.98 -2.42 0.98
CA ILE A 76 5.91 -3.16 1.67
C ILE A 76 6.53 -4.40 2.27
N HIS A 77 6.79 -4.41 3.59
CA HIS A 77 7.40 -5.53 4.31
C HIS A 77 6.72 -5.77 5.65
N ARG A 78 7.03 -6.88 6.29
CA ARG A 78 6.50 -7.28 7.60
C ARG A 78 7.40 -6.78 8.72
N ILE A 79 6.82 -6.23 9.79
CA ILE A 79 7.53 -5.89 11.01
C ILE A 79 7.97 -7.19 11.70
N VAL A 80 9.26 -7.32 11.93
CA VAL A 80 9.86 -8.45 12.68
C VAL A 80 10.32 -8.06 14.06
N LYS A 81 10.61 -6.78 14.30
CA LYS A 81 11.00 -6.24 15.61
C LYS A 81 10.56 -4.79 15.77
N LEU A 82 10.22 -4.42 16.99
CA LEU A 82 10.01 -3.03 17.41
C LEU A 82 11.16 -2.59 18.31
N GLN A 83 11.75 -1.44 18.03
CA GLN A 83 12.91 -0.89 18.73
C GLN A 83 12.69 0.59 19.06
N GLY A 84 11.84 0.86 20.07
CA GLY A 84 11.49 2.23 20.45
C GLY A 84 10.76 2.96 19.32
N ASP A 85 11.43 3.98 18.77
CA ASP A 85 10.94 4.78 17.63
C ASP A 85 11.28 4.19 16.26
N ARG A 86 11.87 2.99 16.22
CA ARG A 86 12.25 2.29 14.97
C ARG A 86 11.57 0.94 14.84
N VAL A 87 11.39 0.53 13.62
CA VAL A 87 10.91 -0.80 13.24
C VAL A 87 11.94 -1.49 12.36
N VAL A 88 12.15 -2.77 12.62
CA VAL A 88 12.91 -3.64 11.72
C VAL A 88 11.89 -4.44 10.92
N THR A 89 11.99 -4.38 9.62
CA THR A 89 11.10 -5.07 8.70
C THR A 89 11.83 -6.15 7.93
N LYS A 90 11.07 -7.04 7.31
CA LYS A 90 11.61 -8.07 6.43
C LYS A 90 10.54 -8.47 5.41
N GLY A 91 10.92 -8.65 4.16
CA GLY A 91 10.09 -9.31 3.17
C GLY A 91 9.89 -10.78 3.51
N ASP A 92 8.68 -11.30 3.36
CA ASP A 92 8.36 -12.70 3.71
C ASP A 92 9.22 -13.71 2.91
N ALA A 93 9.61 -13.38 1.68
CA ALA A 93 10.50 -14.19 0.84
C ALA A 93 11.99 -13.85 1.02
N ASN A 94 12.34 -12.81 1.80
CA ASN A 94 13.72 -12.38 1.95
C ASN A 94 14.43 -13.20 3.04
N LEU A 95 15.73 -13.43 2.86
CA LEU A 95 16.57 -14.12 3.87
C LEU A 95 17.04 -13.19 4.98
N ARG A 96 17.18 -11.89 4.68
CA ARG A 96 17.75 -10.89 5.59
C ARG A 96 16.69 -9.88 6.01
N GLU A 97 16.85 -9.39 7.23
CA GLU A 97 16.11 -8.23 7.73
C GLU A 97 16.56 -6.95 7.02
N ASP A 98 15.66 -5.98 6.93
CA ASP A 98 15.98 -4.65 6.43
C ASP A 98 16.71 -3.84 7.51
N ASN A 99 17.36 -2.77 7.12
CA ASN A 99 17.87 -1.80 8.07
C ASN A 99 16.70 -1.18 8.87
N PRO A 100 16.90 -0.86 10.15
CA PRO A 100 15.87 -0.20 10.96
C PRO A 100 15.36 1.08 10.30
N VAL A 101 14.04 1.22 10.24
CA VAL A 101 13.32 2.36 9.67
C VAL A 101 12.66 3.13 10.81
N GLU A 102 12.65 4.45 10.75
CA GLU A 102 11.94 5.27 11.73
C GLU A 102 10.43 5.10 11.58
N THR A 103 9.72 5.07 12.71
CA THR A 103 8.25 4.95 12.70
C THR A 103 7.58 6.12 11.99
N SER A 104 8.24 7.28 11.91
CA SER A 104 7.81 8.45 11.16
C SER A 104 7.78 8.23 9.63
N ASP A 105 8.60 7.31 9.12
CA ASP A 105 8.64 6.95 7.70
C ASP A 105 7.58 5.91 7.33
N VAL A 106 6.92 5.32 8.31
CA VAL A 106 5.82 4.38 8.08
C VAL A 106 4.56 5.15 7.70
N ILE A 107 4.11 4.94 6.47
CA ILE A 107 2.92 5.60 5.90
C ILE A 107 1.63 4.96 6.43
N GLY A 108 1.67 3.66 6.64
CA GLY A 108 0.52 2.91 7.12
C GLY A 108 0.76 1.41 7.10
N LYS A 109 -0.28 0.69 7.48
CA LYS A 109 -0.27 -0.78 7.50
C LYS A 109 -1.37 -1.35 6.60
N THR A 110 -1.16 -2.56 6.11
CA THR A 110 -2.17 -3.24 5.28
C THR A 110 -3.41 -3.55 6.11
N ILE A 111 -4.57 -3.39 5.51
CA ILE A 111 -5.82 -3.86 6.10
C ILE A 111 -5.83 -5.38 6.04
N THR A 112 -6.12 -6.01 7.18
CA THR A 112 -6.23 -7.47 7.30
C THR A 112 -7.67 -7.87 7.58
N LEU A 113 -8.08 -8.99 6.99
CA LEU A 113 -9.36 -9.64 7.24
C LEU A 113 -9.09 -11.07 7.68
N LYS A 114 -9.53 -11.44 8.89
CA LYS A 114 -9.28 -12.76 9.48
C LYS A 114 -7.79 -13.16 9.48
N GLY A 115 -6.92 -12.19 9.82
CA GLY A 115 -5.46 -12.40 9.90
C GLY A 115 -4.72 -12.44 8.56
N LYS A 116 -5.42 -12.27 7.44
CA LYS A 116 -4.80 -12.21 6.11
C LYS A 116 -4.93 -10.81 5.52
N PRO A 117 -3.92 -10.31 4.79
CA PRO A 117 -4.01 -9.02 4.13
C PRO A 117 -5.15 -9.03 3.10
N LEU A 118 -5.97 -7.98 3.13
CA LEU A 118 -7.01 -7.77 2.13
C LEU A 118 -6.33 -7.37 0.82
N ARG A 119 -6.38 -8.27 -0.15
CA ARG A 119 -5.76 -8.09 -1.47
C ARG A 119 -6.70 -8.46 -2.59
N PHE A 120 -6.57 -7.76 -3.71
CA PHE A 120 -7.23 -8.10 -4.95
C PHE A 120 -6.18 -8.55 -5.96
N PRO A 121 -6.15 -9.85 -6.30
CA PRO A 121 -5.17 -10.40 -7.25
C PRO A 121 -5.32 -9.76 -8.63
N TYR A 122 -4.18 -9.53 -9.28
CA TYR A 122 -4.06 -9.02 -10.66
C TYR A 122 -4.54 -7.59 -10.92
N LEU A 123 -5.31 -6.95 -10.04
CA LEU A 123 -5.78 -5.57 -10.24
C LEU A 123 -4.64 -4.54 -10.19
N GLY A 124 -3.59 -4.83 -9.43
CA GLY A 124 -2.37 -4.01 -9.40
C GLY A 124 -1.65 -3.95 -10.74
N LYS A 125 -1.77 -4.98 -11.57
CA LYS A 125 -1.15 -5.00 -12.92
C LYS A 125 -1.69 -3.90 -13.83
N ILE A 126 -2.93 -3.52 -13.67
CA ILE A 126 -3.56 -2.44 -14.43
C ILE A 126 -2.86 -1.12 -14.07
N SER A 127 -2.72 -0.83 -12.77
CA SER A 127 -2.01 0.36 -12.28
C SER A 127 -0.55 0.40 -12.73
N MET A 128 0.15 -0.74 -12.70
CA MET A 128 1.55 -0.85 -13.12
C MET A 128 1.74 -0.58 -14.62
N ARG A 129 0.77 -0.94 -15.47
CA ARG A 129 0.82 -0.64 -16.92
C ARG A 129 0.75 0.85 -17.20
N PHE A 130 -0.09 1.58 -16.48
CA PHE A 130 -0.22 3.03 -16.65
C PHE A 130 1.02 3.78 -16.13
N ASN A 131 1.70 3.26 -15.11
CA ASN A 131 2.88 3.93 -14.53
C ASN A 131 4.18 3.68 -15.32
N LYS A 132 4.27 2.62 -16.14
CA LYS A 132 5.40 2.38 -17.03
C LYS A 132 5.54 3.42 -18.15
N GLY A 133 4.50 4.21 -18.42
CA GLY A 133 4.50 5.26 -19.43
C GLY A 133 5.02 6.62 -18.97
N THR A 134 5.31 6.79 -17.68
CA THR A 134 5.67 8.10 -17.10
C THR A 134 7.09 8.18 -16.51
N ASN A 135 7.91 7.13 -16.65
CA ASN A 135 9.33 7.21 -16.31
C ASN A 135 10.15 7.31 -17.61
N PRO A 136 10.68 8.48 -17.97
CA PRO A 136 11.81 8.57 -18.88
C PRO A 136 13.04 8.01 -18.15
N GLN A 137 13.80 7.20 -18.85
CA GLN A 137 15.08 6.61 -18.43
C GLN A 137 16.04 7.64 -17.85
#